data_a60d6ab260735b6f70f084bf138e5f4b
#
_entry.id   a60d6ab260735b6f70f084bf138e5f4b
#
_cell.length_a   1.000
_cell.length_b   1.000
_cell.length_c   1.000
_cell.angle_alpha   90.00
_cell.angle_beta   90.00
_cell.angle_gamma   90.00
#
_symmetry.space_group_name_H-M   'P 1'
#
loop_
_entity.id
_entity.type
_entity.pdbx_description
1 polymer ?
#
loop_
_entity_poly.entity_id
_entity_poly.type
_entity_poly.pdbx_seq_one_letter_code
_entity_poly.pdbx_strand_id
1 'polypeptide(L)'
;SKFIASSDTNFSFGEFSNILSSNGYNIGLNRLYNILRDAGYLISSGPRKNMPTQKSLNQNLINVNISVTSYGSTKVIKSITPKGAEKFVSFIDDQLSKKDLKRDTDGQYRDEEGFIVLKPTAEFMTSINRIA
;
A
#
# COMPACT_ATOMS: atom_id res chain seq x y z
N SER A 1 -16.05 6.05 -5.33
CA SER A 1 -15.65 5.09 -4.35
C SER A 1 -15.65 5.65 -2.94
N LYS A 2 -16.06 4.84 -2.01
CA LYS A 2 -16.22 5.27 -0.62
C LYS A 2 -14.94 5.26 0.19
N PHE A 3 -13.91 4.65 -0.35
CA PHE A 3 -12.64 4.52 0.32
C PHE A 3 -11.98 5.87 0.64
N ILE A 4 -12.26 6.87 -0.17
CA ILE A 4 -11.62 8.17 -0.02
C ILE A 4 -12.59 9.26 0.38
N ALA A 5 -13.55 8.91 1.20
CA ALA A 5 -14.55 9.87 1.67
C ALA A 5 -13.92 11.05 2.41
N SER A 6 -12.74 10.88 2.99
CA SER A 6 -12.03 11.93 3.69
C SER A 6 -10.56 11.97 3.28
N SER A 7 -10.11 13.12 2.82
CA SER A 7 -8.70 13.36 2.49
C SER A 7 -7.80 13.44 3.73
N ASP A 8 -8.39 13.55 4.92
CA ASP A 8 -7.65 13.65 6.18
C ASP A 8 -7.40 12.29 6.82
N THR A 9 -7.99 11.24 6.25
CA THR A 9 -7.92 9.91 6.84
C THR A 9 -6.61 9.22 6.49
N ASN A 10 -5.86 8.81 7.51
CA ASN A 10 -4.73 7.92 7.33
C ASN A 10 -5.24 6.48 7.37
N PHE A 11 -4.50 5.59 6.74
CA PHE A 11 -4.86 4.18 6.64
C PHE A 11 -3.84 3.33 7.36
N SER A 12 -4.28 2.32 8.10
CA SER A 12 -3.37 1.29 8.55
C SER A 12 -2.90 0.49 7.33
N PHE A 13 -1.78 -0.20 7.44
CA PHE A 13 -1.29 -1.05 6.36
C PHE A 13 -2.30 -2.15 6.02
N GLY A 14 -2.94 -2.72 7.06
CA GLY A 14 -3.99 -3.72 6.86
C GLY A 14 -5.19 -3.17 6.11
N GLU A 15 -5.67 -1.99 6.49
CA GLU A 15 -6.76 -1.33 5.80
C GLU A 15 -6.42 -1.05 4.34
N PHE A 16 -5.22 -0.53 4.08
CA PHE A 16 -4.78 -0.22 2.73
C PHE A 16 -4.70 -1.49 1.87
N SER A 17 -4.16 -2.56 2.42
CA SER A 17 -4.12 -3.87 1.75
C SER A 17 -5.52 -4.36 1.39
N ASN A 18 -6.47 -4.26 2.32
CA ASN A 18 -7.85 -4.66 2.07
C ASN A 18 -8.50 -3.81 0.97
N ILE A 19 -8.24 -2.52 0.98
CA ILE A 19 -8.75 -1.61 -0.04
C ILE A 19 -8.18 -1.97 -1.42
N LEU A 20 -6.87 -2.24 -1.49
CA LEU A 20 -6.25 -2.67 -2.74
C LEU A 20 -6.92 -3.95 -3.26
N SER A 21 -7.07 -4.94 -2.40
CA SER A 21 -7.68 -6.22 -2.79
C SER A 21 -9.12 -6.07 -3.23
N SER A 22 -9.89 -5.23 -2.55
CA SER A 22 -11.30 -4.97 -2.91
C SER A 22 -11.45 -4.24 -4.24
N ASN A 23 -10.41 -3.58 -4.69
CA ASN A 23 -10.45 -2.76 -5.91
C ASN A 23 -9.64 -3.37 -7.07
N GLY A 24 -9.31 -4.63 -6.98
CA GLY A 24 -8.75 -5.38 -8.09
C GLY A 24 -7.24 -5.61 -8.04
N TYR A 25 -6.55 -5.13 -7.02
CA TYR A 25 -5.14 -5.47 -6.83
C TYR A 25 -5.07 -6.63 -5.84
N ASN A 26 -4.75 -7.80 -6.26
CA ASN A 26 -4.68 -8.96 -5.36
C ASN A 26 -3.41 -8.89 -4.48
N ILE A 27 -3.40 -7.96 -3.54
CA ILE A 27 -2.24 -7.69 -2.70
C ILE A 27 -2.64 -7.78 -1.22
N GLY A 28 -2.22 -8.86 -0.57
CA GLY A 28 -2.37 -9.02 0.86
C GLY A 28 -1.32 -8.24 1.64
N LEU A 29 -1.45 -8.24 2.95
CA LEU A 29 -0.59 -7.43 3.82
C LEU A 29 0.89 -7.78 3.67
N ASN A 30 1.24 -9.06 3.67
CA ASN A 30 2.63 -9.48 3.57
C ASN A 30 3.25 -9.07 2.23
N ARG A 31 2.47 -9.19 1.17
CA ARG A 31 2.90 -8.79 -0.16
C ARG A 31 3.07 -7.28 -0.26
N LEU A 32 2.17 -6.53 0.36
CA LEU A 32 2.29 -5.08 0.44
C LEU A 32 3.60 -4.67 1.13
N TYR A 33 3.92 -5.29 2.25
CA TYR A 33 5.19 -5.02 2.94
C TYR A 33 6.38 -5.33 2.05
N ASN A 34 6.36 -6.46 1.35
CA ASN A 34 7.45 -6.83 0.42
C ASN A 34 7.63 -5.78 -0.67
N ILE A 35 6.54 -5.35 -1.28
CA ILE A 35 6.57 -4.34 -2.34
C ILE A 35 7.17 -3.04 -1.83
N LEU A 36 6.73 -2.58 -0.68
CA LEU A 36 7.18 -1.31 -0.13
C LEU A 36 8.65 -1.38 0.33
N ARG A 37 9.09 -2.52 0.86
CA ARG A 37 10.50 -2.70 1.19
C ARG A 37 11.36 -2.69 -0.06
N ASP A 38 10.98 -3.43 -1.08
CA ASP A 38 11.73 -3.50 -2.34
C ASP A 38 11.81 -2.15 -3.03
N ALA A 39 10.79 -1.33 -2.88
CA ALA A 39 10.76 0.00 -3.46
C ALA A 39 11.51 1.06 -2.65
N GLY A 40 11.98 0.70 -1.45
CA GLY A 40 12.71 1.63 -0.60
C GLY A 40 11.83 2.53 0.24
N TYR A 41 10.56 2.20 0.40
CA TYR A 41 9.66 2.97 1.27
C TYR A 41 9.64 2.46 2.71
N LEU A 42 10.03 1.20 2.92
CA LEU A 42 10.18 0.61 4.24
C LEU A 42 11.57 0.01 4.37
N ILE A 43 12.07 -0.02 5.60
CA ILE A 43 13.37 -0.59 5.92
C ILE A 43 13.29 -2.12 5.75
N SER A 44 14.25 -2.69 5.04
CA SER A 44 14.20 -4.10 4.61
C SER A 44 14.65 -5.09 5.66
N SER A 45 15.50 -4.68 6.59
CA SER A 45 16.09 -5.64 7.52
C SER A 45 16.53 -4.94 8.81
N GLY A 46 16.91 -5.75 9.79
CA GLY A 46 17.40 -5.26 11.06
C GLY A 46 16.30 -4.94 12.07
N PRO A 47 16.67 -4.34 13.20
CA PRO A 47 15.70 -4.04 14.27
C PRO A 47 14.59 -3.07 13.86
N ARG A 48 14.84 -2.28 12.83
CA ARG A 48 13.87 -1.29 12.33
C ARG A 48 13.15 -1.74 11.08
N LYS A 49 13.16 -3.03 10.77
CA LYS A 49 12.46 -3.58 9.62
C LYS A 49 11.00 -3.13 9.60
N ASN A 50 10.50 -2.77 8.45
CA ASN A 50 9.14 -2.28 8.21
C ASN A 50 8.84 -0.89 8.79
N MET A 51 9.83 -0.23 9.36
CA MET A 51 9.68 1.20 9.67
C MET A 51 9.87 2.01 8.38
N PRO A 52 9.27 3.19 8.29
CA PRO A 52 9.46 4.01 7.09
C PRO A 52 10.91 4.46 6.94
N THR A 53 11.37 4.47 5.70
CA THR A 53 12.67 5.03 5.36
C THR A 53 12.60 6.55 5.42
N GLN A 54 13.76 7.20 5.42
CA GLN A 54 13.82 8.66 5.40
C GLN A 54 13.11 9.23 4.16
N LYS A 55 13.21 8.54 3.04
CA LYS A 55 12.49 8.89 1.81
C LYS A 55 10.97 8.99 2.04
N SER A 56 10.40 8.00 2.71
CA SER A 56 8.98 8.01 3.03
C SER A 56 8.60 9.13 3.98
N LEU A 57 9.42 9.38 4.96
CA LEU A 57 9.17 10.45 5.93
C LEU A 57 9.27 11.83 5.27
N ASN A 58 10.31 12.04 4.45
CA ASN A 58 10.51 13.31 3.77
C ASN A 58 9.38 13.67 2.82
N GLN A 59 8.79 12.65 2.19
CA GLN A 59 7.67 12.85 1.26
C GLN A 59 6.31 12.79 1.93
N ASN A 60 6.28 12.62 3.25
CA ASN A 60 5.04 12.54 4.02
C ASN A 60 4.09 11.43 3.52
N LEU A 61 4.65 10.26 3.22
CA LEU A 61 3.88 9.13 2.72
C LEU A 61 3.39 8.22 3.84
N ILE A 62 4.17 8.14 4.91
CA ILE A 62 3.89 7.29 6.06
C ILE A 62 4.03 8.14 7.32
N ASN A 63 3.06 8.02 8.19
CA ASN A 63 3.05 8.71 9.47
C ASN A 63 3.40 7.72 10.58
N VAL A 64 4.18 8.17 11.55
CA VAL A 64 4.57 7.35 12.69
C VAL A 64 4.17 8.08 13.97
N ASN A 65 3.37 7.42 14.79
CA ASN A 65 2.96 7.92 16.08
C ASN A 65 3.41 6.96 17.17
N ILE A 66 3.79 7.50 18.31
CA ILE A 66 4.13 6.73 19.48
C ILE A 66 3.03 6.91 20.51
N SER A 67 2.47 5.80 20.96
CA SER A 67 1.45 5.78 21.99
C SER A 67 2.01 5.13 23.23
N VAL A 68 1.64 5.65 24.40
CA VAL A 68 2.03 5.06 25.68
C VAL A 68 0.82 4.32 26.24
N THR A 69 1.00 3.05 26.53
CA THR A 69 -0.06 2.22 27.11
C THR A 69 -0.26 2.60 28.58
N SER A 70 -1.37 2.14 29.16
CA SER A 70 -1.67 2.33 30.57
C SER A 70 -0.64 1.68 31.51
N TYR A 71 0.15 0.76 30.99
CA TYR A 71 1.23 0.10 31.74
C TYR A 71 2.59 0.74 31.55
N GLY A 72 2.66 1.87 30.88
CA GLY A 72 3.92 2.57 30.64
C GLY A 72 4.73 2.05 29.46
N SER A 73 4.22 1.07 28.72
CA SER A 73 4.87 0.57 27.51
C SER A 73 4.61 1.51 26.34
N THR A 74 5.57 1.58 25.42
CA THR A 74 5.39 2.36 24.20
C THR A 74 4.93 1.45 23.06
N LYS A 75 4.05 1.99 22.22
CA LYS A 75 3.58 1.32 21.02
C LYS A 75 3.78 2.26 19.84
N VAL A 76 4.39 1.75 18.79
CA VAL A 76 4.59 2.51 17.56
C VAL A 76 3.45 2.19 16.61
N ILE A 77 2.78 3.24 16.16
CA ILE A 77 1.66 3.12 15.22
C ILE A 77 2.08 3.76 13.90
N LYS A 78 2.09 2.95 12.85
CA LYS A 78 2.39 3.42 11.50
C LYS A 78 1.08 3.53 10.71
N SER A 79 0.97 4.56 9.92
CA SER A 79 -0.17 4.73 9.04
C SER A 79 0.27 5.32 7.71
N ILE A 80 -0.51 5.02 6.68
CA ILE A 80 -0.27 5.53 5.34
C ILE A 80 -1.13 6.79 5.21
N THR A 81 -0.48 7.90 4.83
CA THR A 81 -1.20 9.16 4.61
C THR A 81 -2.00 9.10 3.32
N PRO A 82 -2.98 9.98 3.11
CA PRO A 82 -3.67 10.07 1.82
C PRO A 82 -2.70 10.25 0.65
N LYS A 83 -1.68 11.06 0.83
CA LYS A 83 -0.63 11.25 -0.17
C LYS A 83 0.14 9.95 -0.41
N GLY A 84 0.45 9.22 0.66
CA GLY A 84 1.09 7.91 0.57
C GLY A 84 0.23 6.89 -0.16
N ALA A 85 -1.07 6.87 0.14
CA ALA A 85 -2.00 5.97 -0.53
C ALA A 85 -1.99 6.19 -2.04
N GLU A 86 -2.07 7.44 -2.47
CA GLU A 86 -2.01 7.78 -3.90
C GLU A 86 -0.69 7.34 -4.52
N LYS A 87 0.41 7.66 -3.86
CA LYS A 87 1.75 7.31 -4.35
C LYS A 87 1.92 5.80 -4.49
N PHE A 88 1.49 5.05 -3.48
CA PHE A 88 1.66 3.60 -3.47
C PHE A 88 0.75 2.91 -4.49
N VAL A 89 -0.49 3.37 -4.66
CA VAL A 89 -1.36 2.83 -5.71
C VAL A 89 -0.73 3.07 -7.08
N SER A 90 -0.25 4.28 -7.33
CA SER A 90 0.40 4.63 -8.60
C SER A 90 1.64 3.77 -8.85
N PHE A 91 2.46 3.58 -7.83
CA PHE A 91 3.65 2.75 -7.92
C PHE A 91 3.30 1.29 -8.21
N ILE A 92 2.33 0.75 -7.50
CA ILE A 92 1.89 -0.63 -7.67
C ILE A 92 1.30 -0.85 -9.06
N ASP A 93 0.45 0.06 -9.51
CA ASP A 93 -0.12 -0.02 -10.84
C ASP A 93 0.96 0.01 -11.93
N ASP A 94 1.95 0.88 -11.77
CA ASP A 94 3.07 0.98 -12.68
C ASP A 94 3.89 -0.31 -12.72
N GLN A 95 4.16 -0.91 -11.56
CA GLN A 95 4.90 -2.17 -11.48
C GLN A 95 4.13 -3.31 -12.16
N LEU A 96 2.83 -3.40 -11.93
CA LEU A 96 2.00 -4.43 -12.57
C LEU A 96 1.93 -4.24 -14.08
N SER A 97 1.98 -3.01 -14.56
CA SER A 97 1.97 -2.72 -16.00
C SER A 97 3.27 -3.12 -16.70
N LYS A 98 4.38 -3.12 -15.97
CA LYS A 98 5.70 -3.47 -16.51
C LYS A 98 5.98 -4.98 -16.51
N LYS A 99 5.26 -5.73 -15.69
CA LYS A 99 5.45 -7.18 -15.62
C LYS A 99 4.68 -7.86 -16.75
N ASP A 100 5.28 -8.89 -17.33
CA ASP A 100 4.60 -9.75 -18.28
C ASP A 100 3.56 -10.59 -17.55
N LEU A 101 2.36 -10.09 -17.48
CA LEU A 101 1.26 -10.81 -16.88
C LEU A 101 0.77 -11.86 -17.86
N LYS A 102 0.84 -13.12 -17.46
CA LYS A 102 0.33 -14.21 -18.27
C LYS A 102 -1.17 -14.31 -18.11
N ARG A 103 -1.86 -14.34 -19.24
CA ARG A 103 -3.30 -14.57 -19.26
C ARG A 103 -3.54 -16.07 -19.28
N ASP A 104 -4.28 -16.58 -18.30
CA ASP A 104 -4.63 -17.99 -18.25
C ASP A 104 -5.85 -18.32 -19.11
N THR A 105 -6.27 -19.58 -19.09
CA THR A 105 -7.38 -20.07 -19.90
C THR A 105 -8.72 -19.44 -19.49
N ASP A 106 -8.82 -18.93 -18.28
CA ASP A 106 -10.03 -18.27 -17.77
C ASP A 106 -10.04 -16.77 -18.06
N GLY A 107 -9.02 -16.27 -18.74
CA GLY A 107 -8.89 -14.85 -19.00
C GLY A 107 -8.36 -14.03 -17.84
N GLN A 108 -7.89 -14.69 -16.80
CA GLN A 108 -7.31 -14.04 -15.63
C GLN A 108 -5.83 -13.76 -15.86
N TYR A 109 -5.37 -12.63 -15.40
CA TYR A 109 -3.94 -12.30 -15.42
C TYR A 109 -3.31 -12.76 -14.11
N ARG A 110 -2.13 -13.34 -14.20
CA ARG A 110 -1.36 -13.78 -13.04
C ARG A 110 0.02 -13.15 -13.08
N ASP A 111 0.54 -12.83 -11.89
CA ASP A 111 1.91 -12.34 -11.79
C ASP A 111 2.91 -13.49 -11.69
N GLU A 112 4.19 -13.16 -11.50
CA GLU A 112 5.27 -14.14 -11.42
C GLU A 112 5.09 -15.14 -10.27
N GLU A 113 4.39 -14.74 -9.22
CA GLU A 113 4.16 -15.57 -8.05
C GLU A 113 2.89 -16.43 -8.19
N GLY A 114 2.17 -16.29 -9.30
CA GLY A 114 0.97 -17.06 -9.58
C GLY A 114 -0.32 -16.47 -9.02
N PHE A 115 -0.26 -15.29 -8.43
CA PHE A 115 -1.45 -14.62 -7.91
C PHE A 115 -2.25 -13.99 -9.03
N ILE A 116 -3.57 -14.10 -8.92
CA ILE A 116 -4.47 -13.42 -9.85
C ILE A 116 -4.34 -11.91 -9.64
N VAL A 117 -4.11 -11.20 -10.73
CA VAL A 117 -3.99 -9.75 -10.71
C VAL A 117 -5.10 -9.19 -11.56
N LEU A 118 -5.95 -8.38 -10.95
CA LEU A 118 -6.98 -7.64 -11.63
C LEU A 118 -6.53 -6.20 -11.76
N LYS A 119 -6.89 -5.54 -12.85
CA LYS A 119 -6.62 -4.11 -12.96
C LYS A 119 -7.71 -3.34 -12.22
N PRO A 120 -7.36 -2.29 -11.52
CA PRO A 120 -8.35 -1.48 -10.83
C PRO A 120 -9.29 -0.79 -11.82
N THR A 121 -10.47 -0.48 -11.36
CA THR A 121 -11.41 0.27 -12.17
C THR A 121 -10.94 1.70 -12.34
N ALA A 122 -11.34 2.34 -13.44
CA ALA A 122 -11.06 3.76 -13.64
C ALA A 122 -11.65 4.62 -12.52
N GLU A 123 -12.78 4.21 -11.98
CA GLU A 123 -13.42 4.89 -10.86
C GLU A 123 -12.52 4.90 -9.62
N PHE A 124 -11.93 3.75 -9.28
CA PHE A 124 -11.02 3.67 -8.14
C PHE A 124 -9.80 4.56 -8.34
N MET A 125 -9.19 4.53 -9.52
CA MET A 125 -8.01 5.36 -9.82
C MET A 125 -8.35 6.84 -9.73
N THR A 126 -9.49 7.24 -10.25
CA THR A 126 -9.96 8.63 -10.16
C THR A 126 -10.15 9.03 -8.70
N SER A 127 -10.71 8.14 -7.91
CA SER A 127 -10.94 8.38 -6.49
C SER A 127 -9.65 8.57 -5.71
N ILE A 128 -8.65 7.76 -5.98
CA ILE A 128 -7.33 7.89 -5.35
C ILE A 128 -6.69 9.22 -5.73
N ASN A 129 -6.77 9.63 -6.97
CA ASN A 129 -6.17 10.88 -7.44
C ASN A 129 -6.78 12.13 -6.78
N ARG A 130 -7.99 12.05 -6.29
CA ARG A 130 -8.62 13.16 -5.57
C ARG A 130 -8.03 13.42 -4.20
N ILE A 131 -7.32 12.47 -3.65
CA ILE A 131 -6.69 12.61 -2.33
C ILE A 131 -5.50 13.55 -2.40
N ALA A 132 -4.82 13.57 -3.50
CA ALA A 132 -3.69 14.49 -3.72
C ALA A 132 -4.17 15.94 -3.94
#